data_c161f304d895cc61e1a64d63a5ce8dbe
#
_entry.id   c161f304d895cc61e1a64d63a5ce8dbe
#
_cell.length_a   1.000
_cell.length_b   1.000
_cell.length_c   1.000
_cell.angle_alpha   90.00
_cell.angle_beta   90.00
_cell.angle_gamma   90.00
#
_symmetry.space_group_name_H-M   'P 1'
#
loop_
_entity.id
_entity.type
_entity.pdbx_description
1 polymer ?
#
loop_
_entity_poly.entity_id
_entity_poly.type
_entity_poly.pdbx_seq_one_letter_code
_entity_poly.pdbx_strand_id
1 'polypeptide(L)'
;DVAKAYDAPFPDASYKMGPRAMPSHVPTTSASASLAQQASAWQFFETFEKPFLCAFADDDPVTKGGDKIFQDRVPGTKGLPHTEIKGGGHFVQERAPEQVAAVISQLIAST
;
A
#
# COMPACT_ATOMS: atom_id res chain seq x y z
N ASP A 1 -9.19 10.75 -20.49
CA ASP A 1 -8.04 9.86 -20.69
C ASP A 1 -7.21 9.84 -19.42
N VAL A 2 -7.08 8.67 -18.79
CA VAL A 2 -6.39 8.45 -17.51
C VAL A 2 -4.93 8.92 -17.57
N ALA A 3 -4.20 8.61 -18.65
CA ALA A 3 -2.81 9.02 -18.80
C ALA A 3 -2.63 10.55 -18.73
N LYS A 4 -3.54 11.32 -19.33
CA LYS A 4 -3.52 12.78 -19.25
C LYS A 4 -3.80 13.30 -17.85
N ALA A 5 -4.63 12.62 -17.08
CA ALA A 5 -4.89 12.97 -15.69
C ALA A 5 -3.63 12.78 -14.82
N TYR A 6 -2.88 11.69 -15.04
CA TYR A 6 -1.61 11.47 -14.35
C TYR A 6 -0.50 12.42 -14.82
N ASP A 7 -0.51 12.87 -16.05
CA ASP A 7 0.46 13.84 -16.57
C ASP A 7 0.14 15.29 -16.14
N ALA A 8 -1.12 15.60 -15.82
CA ALA A 8 -1.57 16.97 -15.53
C ALA A 8 -0.75 17.71 -14.43
N PRO A 9 -0.26 17.07 -13.35
CA PRO A 9 0.55 17.73 -12.34
C PRO A 9 1.97 18.06 -12.80
N PHE A 10 2.42 17.56 -13.95
CA PHE A 10 3.79 17.66 -14.43
C PHE A 10 3.87 18.53 -15.70
N PRO A 11 4.25 19.81 -15.61
CA PRO A 11 4.39 20.70 -16.79
C PRO A 11 5.30 20.14 -17.89
N ASP A 12 6.38 19.46 -17.47
CA ASP A 12 7.32 18.79 -18.35
C ASP A 12 8.06 17.64 -17.65
N ALA A 13 8.99 17.00 -18.37
CA ALA A 13 9.71 15.83 -17.88
C ALA A 13 10.61 16.09 -16.66
N SER A 14 11.04 17.33 -16.41
CA SER A 14 11.91 17.68 -15.28
C SER A 14 11.16 17.57 -13.94
N TYR A 15 9.86 17.78 -13.95
CA TYR A 15 8.99 17.63 -12.75
C TYR A 15 8.73 16.17 -12.39
N LYS A 16 9.07 15.21 -13.25
CA LYS A 16 8.86 13.77 -13.02
C LYS A 16 10.00 13.06 -12.29
N MET A 17 10.93 13.79 -11.68
CA MET A 17 12.08 13.20 -10.97
C MET A 17 11.65 12.36 -9.77
N GLY A 18 10.67 12.81 -9.00
CA GLY A 18 10.11 12.05 -7.87
C GLY A 18 9.57 10.67 -8.30
N PRO A 19 8.57 10.60 -9.19
CA PRO A 19 8.04 9.32 -9.68
C PRO A 19 9.12 8.41 -10.30
N ARG A 20 10.13 8.96 -10.97
CA ARG A 20 11.22 8.16 -11.54
C ARG A 20 12.18 7.59 -10.50
N ALA A 21 12.39 8.30 -9.40
CA ALA A 21 13.30 7.85 -8.33
C ALA A 21 12.63 6.80 -7.40
N MET A 22 11.30 6.84 -7.22
CA MET A 22 10.60 5.97 -6.28
C MET A 22 10.90 4.48 -6.45
N PRO A 23 10.90 3.89 -7.66
CA PRO A 23 11.21 2.47 -7.81
C PRO A 23 12.61 2.07 -7.33
N SER A 24 13.59 2.99 -7.41
CA SER A 24 14.95 2.71 -6.94
C SER A 24 15.09 2.61 -5.42
N HIS A 25 14.09 3.06 -4.67
CA HIS A 25 14.05 2.95 -3.22
C HIS A 25 13.43 1.63 -2.73
N VAL A 26 12.86 0.82 -3.62
CA VAL A 26 12.40 -0.52 -3.26
C VAL A 26 13.62 -1.43 -3.03
N PRO A 27 13.80 -2.00 -1.82
CA PRO A 27 14.97 -2.81 -1.51
C PRO A 27 14.86 -4.18 -2.16
N THR A 28 15.48 -4.33 -3.32
CA THR A 28 15.50 -5.58 -4.10
C THR A 28 16.77 -6.41 -3.90
N THR A 29 17.79 -5.84 -3.26
CA THR A 29 19.07 -6.52 -2.97
C THR A 29 19.55 -6.17 -1.57
N SER A 30 20.47 -6.97 -1.03
CA SER A 30 21.12 -6.71 0.27
C SER A 30 21.97 -5.43 0.31
N ALA A 31 22.27 -4.83 -0.84
CA ALA A 31 23.01 -3.58 -0.95
C ALA A 31 22.09 -2.35 -1.07
N SER A 32 20.77 -2.53 -1.04
CA SER A 32 19.83 -1.41 -1.19
C SER A 32 19.95 -0.43 -0.02
N ALA A 33 20.12 0.87 -0.34
CA ALA A 33 20.29 1.92 0.67
C ALA A 33 19.08 2.10 1.59
N SER A 34 17.88 1.70 1.13
CA SER A 34 16.63 1.80 1.89
C SER A 34 16.40 0.66 2.91
N LEU A 35 17.27 -0.37 2.95
CA LEU A 35 17.09 -1.51 3.87
C LEU A 35 17.06 -1.10 5.34
N ALA A 36 17.92 -0.18 5.77
CA ALA A 36 17.95 0.27 7.16
C ALA A 36 16.64 0.95 7.57
N GLN A 37 16.10 1.80 6.70
CA GLN A 37 14.82 2.48 6.92
C GLN A 37 13.66 1.47 6.95
N GLN A 38 13.68 0.49 6.06
CA GLN A 38 12.66 -0.56 6.04
C GLN A 38 12.72 -1.43 7.30
N ALA A 39 13.91 -1.79 7.77
CA ALA A 39 14.09 -2.53 9.02
C ALA A 39 13.54 -1.74 10.22
N SER A 40 13.82 -0.44 10.29
CA SER A 40 13.26 0.44 11.34
C SER A 40 11.75 0.55 11.26
N ALA A 41 11.17 0.62 10.05
CA ALA A 41 9.73 0.62 9.86
C ALA A 41 9.09 -0.68 10.37
N TRP A 42 9.69 -1.83 10.10
CA TRP A 42 9.22 -3.11 10.61
C TRP A 42 9.30 -3.21 12.14
N GLN A 43 10.38 -2.72 12.76
CA GLN A 43 10.47 -2.64 14.23
C GLN A 43 9.32 -1.84 14.83
N PHE A 44 8.95 -0.73 14.19
CA PHE A 44 7.78 0.06 14.60
C PHE A 44 6.48 -0.71 14.41
N PHE A 45 6.24 -1.31 13.25
CA PHE A 45 5.01 -2.05 12.97
C PHE A 45 4.81 -3.25 13.88
N GLU A 46 5.88 -3.94 14.30
CA GLU A 46 5.82 -5.06 15.24
C GLU A 46 5.36 -4.67 16.67
N THR A 47 5.37 -3.38 16.97
CA THR A 47 4.86 -2.83 18.24
C THR A 47 3.59 -2.00 18.07
N PHE A 48 3.04 -1.93 16.84
CA PHE A 48 1.90 -1.08 16.54
C PHE A 48 0.58 -1.76 16.92
N GLU A 49 -0.07 -1.25 17.97
CA GLU A 49 -1.30 -1.80 18.55
C GLU A 49 -2.58 -1.11 18.09
N LYS A 50 -2.47 0.06 17.44
CA LYS A 50 -3.68 0.76 16.93
C LYS A 50 -4.32 -0.04 15.79
N PRO A 51 -5.64 0.12 15.56
CA PRO A 51 -6.33 -0.59 14.48
C PRO A 51 -5.61 -0.49 13.14
N PHE A 52 -5.26 -1.63 12.57
CA PHE A 52 -4.53 -1.76 11.30
C PHE A 52 -5.26 -2.75 10.39
N LEU A 53 -6.14 -2.23 9.53
CA LEU A 53 -6.93 -3.04 8.61
C LEU A 53 -6.17 -3.28 7.31
N CYS A 54 -6.05 -4.54 6.90
CA CYS A 54 -5.48 -4.92 5.61
C CYS A 54 -6.60 -5.09 4.57
N ALA A 55 -6.41 -4.44 3.41
CA ALA A 55 -7.28 -4.58 2.25
C ALA A 55 -6.42 -4.59 0.98
N PHE A 56 -6.17 -5.76 0.43
CA PHE A 56 -5.31 -5.98 -0.73
C PHE A 56 -6.12 -6.50 -1.91
N ALA A 57 -5.74 -6.16 -3.12
CA ALA A 57 -6.39 -6.69 -4.31
C ALA A 57 -6.02 -8.16 -4.56
N ASP A 58 -7.01 -8.97 -4.93
CA ASP A 58 -6.83 -10.39 -5.19
C ASP A 58 -6.09 -10.71 -6.50
N ASP A 59 -6.02 -9.73 -7.40
CA ASP A 59 -5.41 -9.83 -8.74
C ASP A 59 -4.21 -8.89 -8.95
N ASP A 60 -3.67 -8.28 -7.87
CA ASP A 60 -2.47 -7.45 -7.96
C ASP A 60 -1.21 -8.30 -8.18
N PRO A 61 -0.52 -8.19 -9.32
CA PRO A 61 0.66 -9.01 -9.60
C PRO A 61 1.88 -8.63 -8.75
N VAL A 62 1.85 -7.49 -8.05
CA VAL A 62 2.99 -6.96 -7.29
C VAL A 62 2.86 -7.22 -5.79
N THR A 63 1.68 -6.96 -5.20
CA THR A 63 1.51 -6.97 -3.75
C THR A 63 0.57 -8.06 -3.23
N LYS A 64 -0.01 -8.89 -4.10
CA LYS A 64 -0.90 -10.00 -3.71
C LYS A 64 -0.26 -10.88 -2.64
N GLY A 65 -1.00 -11.09 -1.54
CA GLY A 65 -0.53 -11.89 -0.40
C GLY A 65 0.34 -11.13 0.59
N GLY A 66 0.65 -9.85 0.33
CA GLY A 66 1.40 -8.99 1.26
C GLY A 66 0.62 -8.69 2.54
N ASP A 67 -0.69 -8.77 2.51
CA ASP A 67 -1.58 -8.64 3.66
C ASP A 67 -1.23 -9.63 4.79
N LYS A 68 -0.84 -10.86 4.43
CA LYS A 68 -0.49 -11.91 5.40
C LYS A 68 0.69 -11.52 6.27
N ILE A 69 1.71 -10.91 5.69
CA ILE A 69 2.89 -10.47 6.42
C ILE A 69 2.50 -9.44 7.50
N PHE A 70 1.61 -8.50 7.16
CA PHE A 70 1.12 -7.53 8.13
C PHE A 70 0.24 -8.18 9.19
N GLN A 71 -0.67 -9.07 8.81
CA GLN A 71 -1.55 -9.77 9.74
C GLN A 71 -0.77 -10.64 10.73
N ASP A 72 0.33 -11.24 10.30
CA ASP A 72 1.18 -12.08 11.15
C ASP A 72 2.05 -11.27 12.12
N ARG A 73 2.52 -10.10 11.70
CA ARG A 73 3.56 -9.35 12.43
C ARG A 73 3.07 -8.11 13.16
N VAL A 74 1.94 -7.52 12.76
CA VAL A 74 1.45 -6.25 13.32
C VAL A 74 0.34 -6.51 14.34
N PRO A 75 0.55 -6.25 15.63
CA PRO A 75 -0.44 -6.54 16.67
C PRO A 75 -1.80 -5.86 16.43
N GLY A 76 -1.80 -4.67 15.89
CA GLY A 76 -3.00 -3.89 15.59
C GLY A 76 -3.94 -4.49 14.52
N THR A 77 -3.52 -5.57 13.85
CA THR A 77 -4.37 -6.28 12.88
C THR A 77 -5.37 -7.23 13.55
N LYS A 78 -5.09 -7.65 14.79
CA LYS A 78 -5.86 -8.71 15.46
C LYS A 78 -7.34 -8.33 15.64
N GLY A 79 -8.20 -9.25 15.23
CA GLY A 79 -9.65 -9.09 15.41
C GLY A 79 -10.34 -8.15 14.44
N LEU A 80 -9.61 -7.58 13.48
CA LEU A 80 -10.19 -6.72 12.45
C LEU A 80 -10.70 -7.53 11.23
N PRO A 81 -11.75 -7.05 10.55
CA PRO A 81 -12.32 -7.72 9.39
C PRO A 81 -11.51 -7.44 8.12
N HIS A 82 -10.30 -8.02 8.03
CA HIS A 82 -9.47 -7.90 6.83
C HIS A 82 -10.24 -8.37 5.59
N THR A 83 -10.03 -7.70 4.46
CA THR A 83 -10.80 -7.99 3.26
C THR A 83 -9.94 -8.01 2.01
N GLU A 84 -10.38 -8.76 1.00
CA GLU A 84 -9.83 -8.70 -0.34
C GLU A 84 -10.65 -7.75 -1.22
N ILE A 85 -9.98 -6.86 -1.93
CA ILE A 85 -10.58 -6.02 -2.96
C ILE A 85 -10.64 -6.81 -4.26
N LYS A 86 -11.83 -7.13 -4.72
CA LYS A 86 -12.03 -7.97 -5.91
C LYS A 86 -11.79 -7.19 -7.20
N GLY A 87 -10.89 -7.72 -8.05
CA GLY A 87 -10.57 -7.13 -9.34
C GLY A 87 -9.90 -5.76 -9.26
N GLY A 88 -9.30 -5.43 -8.13
CA GLY A 88 -8.71 -4.11 -7.86
C GLY A 88 -7.41 -3.82 -8.60
N GLY A 89 -6.65 -4.86 -8.96
CA GLY A 89 -5.34 -4.72 -9.59
C GLY A 89 -4.34 -3.95 -8.72
N HIS A 90 -3.25 -3.49 -9.34
CA HIS A 90 -2.21 -2.74 -8.61
C HIS A 90 -2.68 -1.32 -8.21
N PHE A 91 -3.43 -0.65 -9.07
CA PHE A 91 -4.02 0.66 -8.79
C PHE A 91 -5.47 0.50 -8.30
N VAL A 92 -5.59 -0.07 -7.11
CA VAL A 92 -6.88 -0.45 -6.51
C VAL A 92 -7.86 0.72 -6.39
N GLN A 93 -7.37 1.92 -6.14
CA GLN A 93 -8.16 3.15 -6.03
C GLN A 93 -8.80 3.58 -7.35
N GLU A 94 -8.29 3.12 -8.48
CA GLU A 94 -8.85 3.41 -9.81
C GLU A 94 -9.84 2.35 -10.27
N ARG A 95 -9.51 1.09 -10.01
CA ARG A 95 -10.31 -0.03 -10.51
C ARG A 95 -11.46 -0.41 -9.59
N ALA A 96 -11.31 -0.19 -8.29
CA ALA A 96 -12.30 -0.56 -7.29
C ALA A 96 -12.51 0.52 -6.21
N PRO A 97 -12.70 1.81 -6.58
CA PRO A 97 -12.78 2.92 -5.63
C PRO A 97 -13.89 2.75 -4.60
N GLU A 98 -15.02 2.17 -5.00
CA GLU A 98 -16.17 1.95 -4.11
C GLU A 98 -15.85 0.92 -3.03
N GLN A 99 -15.13 -0.16 -3.37
CA GLN A 99 -14.70 -1.16 -2.40
C GLN A 99 -13.70 -0.55 -1.41
N VAL A 100 -12.74 0.25 -1.90
CA VAL A 100 -11.76 0.95 -1.05
C VAL A 100 -12.47 1.91 -0.09
N ALA A 101 -13.41 2.71 -0.59
CA ALA A 101 -14.20 3.63 0.23
C ALA A 101 -15.02 2.90 1.31
N ALA A 102 -15.62 1.76 0.97
CA ALA A 102 -16.37 0.94 1.92
C ALA A 102 -15.47 0.41 3.06
N VAL A 103 -14.27 -0.07 2.73
CA VAL A 103 -13.29 -0.56 3.72
C VAL A 103 -12.84 0.56 4.67
N ILE A 104 -12.54 1.74 4.12
CA ILE A 104 -12.15 2.91 4.93
C ILE A 104 -13.30 3.31 5.87
N SER A 105 -14.54 3.37 5.36
CA SER A 105 -15.71 3.71 6.14
C SER A 105 -15.96 2.69 7.26
N GLN A 106 -15.76 1.42 6.98
CA GLN A 106 -15.88 0.34 7.97
C GLN A 106 -14.84 0.47 9.08
N LEU A 107 -13.58 0.76 8.75
CA LEU A 107 -12.54 1.00 9.75
C LEU A 107 -12.91 2.18 10.64
N ILE A 108 -13.30 3.32 10.06
CA ILE A 108 -13.70 4.53 10.82
C ILE A 108 -14.86 4.22 11.76
N ALA A 109 -15.84 3.43 11.32
CA ALA A 109 -17.02 3.10 12.13
C ALA A 109 -16.70 2.10 13.27
N SER A 110 -15.59 1.36 13.16
CA SER A 110 -15.18 0.33 14.14
C SER A 110 -14.16 0.84 15.17
N THR A 111 -13.67 2.04 15.01
CA THR A 111 -12.63 2.66 15.89
C THR A 111 -13.10 3.93 16.53
#